data_e6a11935b67f6bc386fb535740943708
#
_entry.id   e6a11935b67f6bc386fb535740943708
#
_cell.length_a   1.000
_cell.length_b   1.000
_cell.length_c   1.000
_cell.angle_alpha   90.00
_cell.angle_beta   90.00
_cell.angle_gamma   90.00
#
_symmetry.space_group_name_H-M   'P 1'
#
loop_
_entity.id
_entity.type
_entity.pdbx_description
1 polymer ?
#
loop_
_entity_poly.entity_id
_entity_poly.type
_entity_poly.pdbx_seq_one_letter_code
_entity_poly.pdbx_strand_id
1 'polypeptide(L)'
;MKLRIIKARLVILILSLITIISIMSVTIKSEADKINNISENYKEKLIRFHVIANSDTEEDQELKLKVRDEVISYLQPKLENSSSIEESEKIITSEYDNLQSISRKTILDNGYDYDVKVGIEYSNFPTKQYSNVVLPAGEYKALKVVIGEGKGKNWWCVMFPPLCFVDEENGVIDKSTDEKLQSILDEDEYNLITTKNKKERNAVKFKFKIVEVVKNMF
;
A
#
# COMPACT_ATOMS: atom_id res chain seq x y z
N MET A 1 -58.53 15.88 -19.61
CA MET A 1 -57.71 16.84 -18.83
C MET A 1 -56.83 16.17 -17.77
N LYS A 2 -57.36 15.34 -16.85
CA LYS A 2 -56.63 14.65 -15.78
C LYS A 2 -55.43 13.80 -16.27
N LEU A 3 -55.58 13.02 -17.34
CA LEU A 3 -54.51 12.16 -17.87
C LEU A 3 -53.29 12.95 -18.40
N ARG A 4 -53.49 14.12 -19.00
CA ARG A 4 -52.39 15.00 -19.46
C ARG A 4 -51.62 15.58 -18.29
N ILE A 5 -52.32 15.94 -17.21
CA ILE A 5 -51.67 16.47 -15.97
C ILE A 5 -50.84 15.37 -15.29
N ILE A 6 -51.34 14.14 -15.23
CA ILE A 6 -50.60 12.99 -14.65
C ILE A 6 -49.35 12.70 -15.48
N LYS A 7 -49.43 12.66 -16.80
CA LYS A 7 -48.28 12.47 -17.69
C LYS A 7 -47.25 13.60 -17.52
N ALA A 8 -47.67 14.86 -17.45
CA ALA A 8 -46.75 15.98 -17.22
C ALA A 8 -46.03 15.90 -15.85
N ARG A 9 -46.75 15.55 -14.79
CA ARG A 9 -46.15 15.32 -13.47
C ARG A 9 -45.15 14.17 -13.48
N LEU A 10 -45.43 13.06 -14.14
CA LEU A 10 -44.52 11.93 -14.29
C LEU A 10 -43.26 12.33 -15.03
N VAL A 11 -43.34 13.08 -16.12
CA VAL A 11 -42.20 13.60 -16.88
C VAL A 11 -41.34 14.51 -16.01
N ILE A 12 -41.94 15.41 -15.24
CA ILE A 12 -41.22 16.30 -14.32
C ILE A 12 -40.47 15.48 -13.25
N LEU A 13 -41.09 14.44 -12.67
CA LEU A 13 -40.44 13.56 -11.69
C LEU A 13 -39.30 12.77 -12.31
N ILE A 14 -39.43 12.28 -13.54
CA ILE A 14 -38.32 11.58 -14.22
C ILE A 14 -37.16 12.54 -14.48
N LEU A 15 -37.44 13.75 -14.99
CA LEU A 15 -36.43 14.76 -15.25
C LEU A 15 -35.72 15.16 -13.95
N SER A 16 -36.45 15.38 -12.85
CA SER A 16 -35.85 15.68 -11.55
C SER A 16 -34.99 14.55 -11.02
N LEU A 17 -35.38 13.29 -11.21
CA LEU A 17 -34.60 12.13 -10.83
C LEU A 17 -33.30 12.05 -11.65
N ILE A 18 -33.37 12.28 -12.96
CA ILE A 18 -32.19 12.29 -13.84
C ILE A 18 -31.22 13.40 -13.40
N THR A 19 -31.71 14.60 -13.10
CA THR A 19 -30.84 15.69 -12.63
C THR A 19 -30.17 15.38 -11.28
N ILE A 20 -30.90 14.78 -10.34
CA ILE A 20 -30.32 14.36 -9.05
C ILE A 20 -29.23 13.31 -9.26
N ILE A 21 -29.49 12.28 -10.07
CA ILE A 21 -28.51 11.24 -10.38
C ILE A 21 -27.27 11.85 -11.05
N SER A 22 -27.45 12.79 -11.98
CA SER A 22 -26.35 13.48 -12.65
C SER A 22 -25.51 14.28 -11.68
N ILE A 23 -26.13 15.06 -10.79
CA ILE A 23 -25.41 15.83 -9.75
C ILE A 23 -24.64 14.87 -8.80
N MET A 24 -25.28 13.79 -8.35
CA MET A 24 -24.62 12.79 -7.50
C MET A 24 -23.43 12.15 -8.22
N SER A 25 -23.53 11.84 -9.49
CA SER A 25 -22.43 11.25 -10.26
C SER A 25 -21.25 12.21 -10.36
N VAL A 26 -21.50 13.49 -10.61
CA VAL A 26 -20.45 14.54 -10.68
C VAL A 26 -19.76 14.72 -9.31
N THR A 27 -20.53 14.77 -8.23
CA THR A 27 -19.96 14.91 -6.88
C THR A 27 -19.13 13.69 -6.47
N ILE A 28 -19.60 12.48 -6.74
CA ILE A 28 -18.86 11.24 -6.45
C ILE A 28 -17.56 11.19 -7.26
N LYS A 29 -17.62 11.55 -8.55
CA LYS A 29 -16.42 11.60 -9.38
C LYS A 29 -15.40 12.62 -8.87
N SER A 30 -15.83 13.84 -8.57
CA SER A 30 -14.96 14.89 -8.02
C SER A 30 -14.28 14.48 -6.72
N GLU A 31 -15.00 13.83 -5.80
CA GLU A 31 -14.42 13.33 -4.54
C GLU A 31 -13.45 12.15 -4.79
N ALA A 32 -13.79 11.25 -5.71
CA ALA A 32 -12.92 10.15 -6.09
C ALA A 32 -11.61 10.66 -6.73
N ASP A 33 -11.70 11.66 -7.61
CA ASP A 33 -10.52 12.28 -8.24
C ASP A 33 -9.63 12.96 -7.21
N LYS A 34 -10.22 13.67 -6.23
CA LYS A 34 -9.46 14.27 -5.11
C LYS A 34 -8.71 13.21 -4.31
N ILE A 35 -9.39 12.13 -3.89
CA ILE A 35 -8.77 11.03 -3.14
C ILE A 35 -7.69 10.35 -3.97
N ASN A 36 -7.92 10.16 -5.28
CA ASN A 36 -6.94 9.56 -6.17
C ASN A 36 -5.67 10.45 -6.27
N ASN A 37 -5.82 11.77 -6.43
CA ASN A 37 -4.68 12.68 -6.51
C ASN A 37 -3.86 12.68 -5.21
N ILE A 38 -4.52 12.72 -4.04
CA ILE A 38 -3.84 12.58 -2.75
C ILE A 38 -3.12 11.24 -2.68
N SER A 39 -3.77 10.16 -3.16
CA SER A 39 -3.20 8.81 -3.15
C SER A 39 -1.97 8.69 -4.04
N GLU A 40 -1.95 9.24 -5.23
CA GLU A 40 -0.77 9.23 -6.10
C GLU A 40 0.38 10.04 -5.47
N ASN A 41 0.10 11.18 -4.86
CA ASN A 41 1.13 12.02 -4.23
C ASN A 41 1.87 11.29 -3.10
N TYR A 42 1.16 10.68 -2.16
CA TYR A 42 1.87 10.00 -1.05
C TYR A 42 2.55 8.70 -1.47
N LYS A 43 2.09 8.04 -2.54
CA LYS A 43 2.76 6.85 -3.07
C LYS A 43 4.21 7.13 -3.47
N GLU A 44 4.46 8.30 -4.04
CA GLU A 44 5.80 8.76 -4.42
C GLU A 44 6.69 9.09 -3.20
N LYS A 45 6.11 9.17 -2.00
CA LYS A 45 6.82 9.42 -0.74
C LYS A 45 7.14 8.15 0.03
N LEU A 46 6.80 6.97 -0.52
CA LEU A 46 6.97 5.67 0.13
C LEU A 46 7.89 4.75 -0.66
N ILE A 47 8.70 3.97 0.04
CA ILE A 47 9.34 2.77 -0.50
C ILE A 47 8.67 1.57 0.16
N ARG A 48 7.96 0.78 -0.66
CA ARG A 48 7.37 -0.48 -0.19
C ARG A 48 8.43 -1.57 -0.14
N PHE A 49 8.06 -2.70 0.46
CA PHE A 49 8.93 -3.89 0.51
C PHE A 49 8.09 -5.14 0.30
N HIS A 50 8.55 -6.04 -0.55
CA HIS A 50 7.95 -7.36 -0.65
C HIS A 50 8.98 -8.45 -0.94
N VAL A 51 8.71 -9.63 -0.40
CA VAL A 51 9.47 -10.83 -0.63
C VAL A 51 8.55 -11.87 -1.26
N ILE A 52 8.99 -12.48 -2.35
CA ILE A 52 8.24 -13.49 -3.09
C ILE A 52 8.91 -14.84 -2.84
N ALA A 53 8.14 -15.81 -2.35
CA ALA A 53 8.63 -17.17 -2.15
C ALA A 53 8.84 -17.88 -3.48
N ASN A 54 9.69 -18.90 -3.50
CA ASN A 54 9.88 -19.79 -4.63
C ASN A 54 8.56 -20.45 -5.06
N SER A 55 7.81 -21.02 -4.09
CA SER A 55 6.50 -21.63 -4.29
C SER A 55 5.54 -21.39 -3.11
N ASP A 56 4.34 -22.00 -3.15
CA ASP A 56 3.34 -21.93 -2.08
C ASP A 56 3.46 -23.07 -1.05
N THR A 57 4.51 -23.89 -1.10
CA THR A 57 4.75 -24.89 -0.06
C THR A 57 5.02 -24.24 1.29
N GLU A 58 4.75 -24.94 2.39
CA GLU A 58 4.95 -24.41 3.74
C GLU A 58 6.42 -24.06 3.98
N GLU A 59 7.33 -24.91 3.53
CA GLU A 59 8.78 -24.71 3.66
C GLU A 59 9.27 -23.48 2.92
N ASP A 60 8.80 -23.24 1.68
CA ASP A 60 9.16 -22.04 0.91
C ASP A 60 8.57 -20.77 1.52
N GLN A 61 7.37 -20.86 2.12
CA GLN A 61 6.77 -19.75 2.83
C GLN A 61 7.52 -19.42 4.14
N GLU A 62 7.99 -20.41 4.88
CA GLU A 62 8.84 -20.21 6.06
C GLU A 62 10.21 -19.63 5.67
N LEU A 63 10.85 -20.16 4.63
CA LEU A 63 12.11 -19.64 4.11
C LEU A 63 11.99 -18.15 3.71
N LYS A 64 10.91 -17.79 3.03
CA LYS A 64 10.61 -16.39 2.68
C LYS A 64 10.59 -15.48 3.92
N LEU A 65 9.98 -15.94 5.02
CA LEU A 65 9.92 -15.15 6.27
C LEU A 65 11.31 -14.97 6.88
N LYS A 66 12.16 -15.99 6.84
CA LYS A 66 13.55 -15.88 7.33
C LYS A 66 14.36 -14.90 6.49
N VAL A 67 14.26 -14.98 5.16
CA VAL A 67 14.94 -14.02 4.26
C VAL A 67 14.44 -12.59 4.51
N ARG A 68 13.13 -12.41 4.68
CA ARG A 68 12.53 -11.11 5.05
C ARG A 68 13.16 -10.55 6.32
N ASP A 69 13.24 -11.37 7.37
CA ASP A 69 13.70 -10.92 8.69
C ASP A 69 15.16 -10.49 8.65
N GLU A 70 16.01 -11.21 7.92
CA GLU A 70 17.42 -10.83 7.73
C GLU A 70 17.57 -9.52 6.94
N VAL A 71 16.79 -9.35 5.85
CA VAL A 71 16.80 -8.10 5.06
C VAL A 71 16.35 -6.91 5.92
N ILE A 72 15.28 -7.09 6.69
CA ILE A 72 14.76 -6.06 7.60
C ILE A 72 15.79 -5.71 8.67
N SER A 73 16.34 -6.71 9.38
CA SER A 73 17.33 -6.52 10.42
C SER A 73 18.59 -5.78 9.92
N TYR A 74 18.99 -6.06 8.69
CA TYR A 74 20.15 -5.40 8.07
C TYR A 74 19.88 -3.95 7.68
N LEU A 75 18.71 -3.66 7.11
CA LEU A 75 18.38 -2.30 6.62
C LEU A 75 17.86 -1.37 7.69
N GLN A 76 17.22 -1.88 8.74
CA GLN A 76 16.60 -1.04 9.78
C GLN A 76 17.56 0.01 10.35
N PRO A 77 18.74 -0.35 10.90
CA PRO A 77 19.64 0.64 11.50
C PRO A 77 20.20 1.65 10.50
N LYS A 78 20.23 1.30 9.20
CA LYS A 78 20.70 2.18 8.13
C LYS A 78 19.64 3.20 7.70
N LEU A 79 18.36 2.83 7.79
CA LEU A 79 17.23 3.66 7.39
C LEU A 79 16.61 4.46 8.54
N GLU A 80 16.97 4.14 9.79
CA GLU A 80 16.42 4.79 10.99
C GLU A 80 16.55 6.32 10.94
N ASN A 81 17.71 6.81 10.51
CA ASN A 81 18.03 8.23 10.47
C ASN A 81 17.80 8.88 9.09
N SER A 82 17.35 8.13 8.08
CA SER A 82 17.10 8.72 6.78
C SER A 82 15.90 9.68 6.84
N SER A 83 16.05 10.85 6.21
CA SER A 83 15.11 11.97 6.31
C SER A 83 14.18 12.10 5.10
N SER A 84 14.51 11.44 3.99
CA SER A 84 13.75 11.50 2.75
C SER A 84 13.72 10.17 2.00
N ILE A 85 12.81 10.07 1.03
CA ILE A 85 12.72 8.90 0.16
C ILE A 85 13.98 8.75 -0.69
N GLU A 86 14.55 9.84 -1.19
CA GLU A 86 15.75 9.86 -2.02
C GLU A 86 16.96 9.34 -1.24
N GLU A 87 17.11 9.76 0.01
CA GLU A 87 18.15 9.26 0.89
C GLU A 87 17.97 7.77 1.17
N SER A 88 16.75 7.34 1.48
CA SER A 88 16.42 5.95 1.73
C SER A 88 16.68 5.07 0.49
N GLU A 89 16.28 5.54 -0.69
CA GLU A 89 16.52 4.85 -1.96
C GLU A 89 18.02 4.71 -2.23
N LYS A 90 18.80 5.76 -2.00
CA LYS A 90 20.25 5.75 -2.15
C LYS A 90 20.91 4.75 -1.20
N ILE A 91 20.49 4.74 0.08
CA ILE A 91 20.99 3.77 1.06
C ILE A 91 20.67 2.34 0.57
N ILE A 92 19.42 2.04 0.24
CA ILE A 92 19.01 0.70 -0.20
C ILE A 92 19.79 0.29 -1.46
N THR A 93 19.93 1.19 -2.42
CA THR A 93 20.61 0.89 -3.69
C THR A 93 22.10 0.60 -3.48
N SER A 94 22.76 1.33 -2.56
CA SER A 94 24.17 1.08 -2.22
C SER A 94 24.40 -0.26 -1.53
N GLU A 95 23.34 -0.89 -1.02
CA GLU A 95 23.40 -2.15 -0.26
C GLU A 95 22.94 -3.37 -1.08
N TYR A 96 22.67 -3.25 -2.37
CA TYR A 96 22.14 -4.36 -3.16
C TYR A 96 22.99 -5.64 -3.08
N ASP A 97 24.30 -5.53 -3.21
CA ASP A 97 25.21 -6.68 -3.16
C ASP A 97 25.17 -7.35 -1.78
N ASN A 98 25.10 -6.54 -0.72
CA ASN A 98 24.98 -7.04 0.64
C ASN A 98 23.63 -7.71 0.88
N LEU A 99 22.53 -7.11 0.40
CA LEU A 99 21.19 -7.65 0.53
C LEU A 99 21.05 -8.98 -0.23
N GLN A 100 21.61 -9.05 -1.43
CA GLN A 100 21.65 -10.29 -2.21
C GLN A 100 22.49 -11.37 -1.51
N SER A 101 23.66 -11.00 -0.98
CA SER A 101 24.54 -11.91 -0.25
C SER A 101 23.88 -12.44 1.01
N ILE A 102 23.27 -11.59 1.83
CA ILE A 102 22.55 -11.96 3.05
C ILE A 102 21.37 -12.89 2.71
N SER A 103 20.56 -12.53 1.73
CA SER A 103 19.44 -13.34 1.29
C SER A 103 19.89 -14.71 0.80
N ARG A 104 20.95 -14.77 -0.03
CA ARG A 104 21.51 -16.03 -0.53
C ARG A 104 22.07 -16.88 0.60
N LYS A 105 22.80 -16.27 1.55
CA LYS A 105 23.33 -16.97 2.73
C LYS A 105 22.20 -17.58 3.54
N THR A 106 21.12 -16.82 3.81
CA THR A 106 19.96 -17.32 4.56
C THR A 106 19.33 -18.52 3.87
N ILE A 107 19.22 -18.50 2.53
CA ILE A 107 18.69 -19.60 1.74
C ILE A 107 19.56 -20.85 1.91
N LEU A 108 20.88 -20.71 1.76
CA LEU A 108 21.84 -21.82 1.90
C LEU A 108 21.89 -22.38 3.32
N ASP A 109 21.91 -21.52 4.34
CA ASP A 109 21.92 -21.93 5.77
C ASP A 109 20.65 -22.73 6.15
N ASN A 110 19.56 -22.58 5.40
CA ASN A 110 18.33 -23.35 5.57
C ASN A 110 18.24 -24.60 4.66
N GLY A 111 19.32 -24.96 3.96
CA GLY A 111 19.41 -26.18 3.17
C GLY A 111 18.85 -26.10 1.75
N TYR A 112 18.60 -24.89 1.24
CA TYR A 112 18.12 -24.68 -0.14
C TYR A 112 19.20 -24.08 -1.03
N ASP A 113 19.08 -24.29 -2.33
CA ASP A 113 20.00 -23.75 -3.35
C ASP A 113 19.24 -22.87 -4.37
N TYR A 114 18.33 -22.04 -3.89
CA TYR A 114 17.58 -21.11 -4.75
C TYR A 114 18.38 -19.87 -5.04
N ASP A 115 18.34 -19.41 -6.29
CA ASP A 115 18.79 -18.07 -6.64
C ASP A 115 17.92 -17.02 -5.96
N VAL A 116 18.48 -15.84 -5.76
CA VAL A 116 17.74 -14.69 -5.22
C VAL A 116 18.07 -13.45 -6.02
N LYS A 117 17.03 -12.65 -6.31
CA LYS A 117 17.16 -11.34 -6.97
C LYS A 117 16.66 -10.26 -6.03
N VAL A 118 17.44 -9.17 -5.93
CA VAL A 118 17.12 -8.02 -5.08
C VAL A 118 17.21 -6.75 -5.92
N GLY A 119 16.25 -5.86 -5.80
CA GLY A 119 16.28 -4.58 -6.51
C GLY A 119 15.08 -3.69 -6.16
N ILE A 120 15.19 -2.39 -6.47
CA ILE A 120 14.06 -1.47 -6.44
C ILE A 120 13.41 -1.44 -7.81
N GLU A 121 12.08 -1.61 -7.83
CA GLU A 121 11.25 -1.51 -9.02
C GLU A 121 9.84 -1.04 -8.66
N TYR A 122 9.07 -0.61 -9.65
CA TYR A 122 7.64 -0.40 -9.46
C TYR A 122 6.90 -1.73 -9.46
N SER A 123 6.05 -1.94 -8.46
CA SER A 123 5.32 -3.19 -8.26
C SER A 123 3.89 -2.94 -7.77
N ASN A 124 2.97 -3.78 -8.22
CA ASN A 124 1.56 -3.71 -7.79
C ASN A 124 1.37 -4.33 -6.42
N PHE A 125 0.81 -3.55 -5.50
CA PHE A 125 0.49 -3.97 -4.13
C PHE A 125 -1.02 -4.08 -3.95
N PRO A 126 -1.50 -5.07 -3.20
CA PRO A 126 -2.88 -5.09 -2.72
C PRO A 126 -3.07 -4.06 -1.60
N THR A 127 -4.33 -3.73 -1.29
CA THR A 127 -4.64 -2.94 -0.09
C THR A 127 -4.12 -3.65 1.15
N LYS A 128 -3.28 -2.97 1.93
CA LYS A 128 -2.68 -3.50 3.16
C LYS A 128 -2.96 -2.57 4.33
N GLN A 129 -3.07 -3.19 5.50
CA GLN A 129 -3.22 -2.50 6.77
C GLN A 129 -2.02 -2.85 7.66
N TYR A 130 -1.43 -1.81 8.23
CA TYR A 130 -0.34 -1.89 9.21
C TYR A 130 -0.81 -1.13 10.45
N SER A 131 -1.26 -1.88 11.46
CA SER A 131 -1.88 -1.29 12.66
C SER A 131 -3.01 -0.31 12.30
N ASN A 132 -2.86 0.99 12.55
CA ASN A 132 -3.82 2.05 12.21
C ASN A 132 -3.61 2.70 10.84
N VAL A 133 -2.59 2.30 10.08
CA VAL A 133 -2.31 2.79 8.72
C VAL A 133 -2.90 1.85 7.68
N VAL A 134 -3.66 2.39 6.71
CA VAL A 134 -4.24 1.64 5.60
C VAL A 134 -3.72 2.21 4.28
N LEU A 135 -2.97 1.40 3.54
CA LEU A 135 -2.49 1.76 2.20
C LEU A 135 -3.32 1.04 1.13
N PRO A 136 -3.86 1.76 0.12
CA PRO A 136 -4.66 1.17 -0.93
C PRO A 136 -3.84 0.29 -1.87
N ALA A 137 -4.55 -0.48 -2.68
CA ALA A 137 -3.96 -1.17 -3.82
C ALA A 137 -3.43 -0.16 -4.85
N GLY A 138 -2.40 -0.55 -5.58
CA GLY A 138 -1.82 0.26 -6.64
C GLY A 138 -0.35 -0.03 -6.87
N GLU A 139 0.22 0.69 -7.81
CA GLU A 139 1.64 0.63 -8.11
C GLU A 139 2.44 1.51 -7.14
N TYR A 140 3.55 0.98 -6.64
CA TYR A 140 4.45 1.64 -5.70
C TYR A 140 5.90 1.33 -6.04
N LYS A 141 6.79 2.27 -5.79
CA LYS A 141 8.23 1.99 -5.72
C LYS A 141 8.50 1.03 -4.56
N ALA A 142 9.22 -0.06 -4.81
CA ALA A 142 9.41 -1.11 -3.81
C ALA A 142 10.77 -1.77 -3.90
N LEU A 143 11.39 -2.04 -2.75
CA LEU A 143 12.41 -3.06 -2.64
C LEU A 143 11.76 -4.42 -2.82
N LYS A 144 12.21 -5.19 -3.79
CA LYS A 144 11.71 -6.52 -4.12
C LYS A 144 12.80 -7.55 -3.93
N VAL A 145 12.46 -8.63 -3.25
CA VAL A 145 13.29 -9.82 -3.12
C VAL A 145 12.53 -11.01 -3.71
N VAL A 146 13.11 -11.67 -4.70
CA VAL A 146 12.52 -12.83 -5.37
C VAL A 146 13.37 -14.05 -5.10
N ILE A 147 12.80 -15.05 -4.45
CA ILE A 147 13.47 -16.32 -4.13
C ILE A 147 13.12 -17.36 -5.19
N GLY A 148 14.12 -17.96 -5.82
CA GLY A 148 13.96 -19.01 -6.81
C GLY A 148 13.10 -18.57 -7.99
N GLU A 149 12.03 -19.32 -8.29
CA GLU A 149 11.12 -19.04 -9.39
C GLU A 149 10.14 -17.88 -9.13
N GLY A 150 9.99 -17.45 -7.85
CA GLY A 150 9.11 -16.35 -7.48
C GLY A 150 7.63 -16.62 -7.78
N LYS A 151 7.19 -17.87 -7.70
CA LYS A 151 5.80 -18.28 -7.99
C LYS A 151 4.91 -18.37 -6.75
N GLY A 152 5.51 -18.22 -5.57
CA GLY A 152 4.79 -18.31 -4.30
C GLY A 152 4.16 -16.99 -3.86
N LYS A 153 3.40 -17.05 -2.75
CA LYS A 153 2.75 -15.88 -2.14
C LYS A 153 3.76 -14.86 -1.67
N ASN A 154 3.41 -13.60 -1.89
CA ASN A 154 4.17 -12.45 -1.43
C ASN A 154 3.94 -12.17 0.06
N TRP A 155 5.00 -11.66 0.72
CA TRP A 155 4.88 -10.90 1.95
C TRP A 155 5.04 -9.40 1.63
N TRP A 156 4.25 -8.54 2.28
CA TRP A 156 4.08 -7.13 1.90
C TRP A 156 4.32 -6.19 3.07
N CYS A 157 5.16 -5.15 2.88
CA CYS A 157 5.44 -4.13 3.89
C CYS A 157 5.76 -2.75 3.31
N VAL A 158 6.23 -1.85 4.18
CA VAL A 158 6.77 -0.52 3.84
C VAL A 158 8.15 -0.38 4.49
N MET A 159 9.17 -0.14 3.67
CA MET A 159 10.54 0.03 4.13
C MET A 159 10.80 1.48 4.56
N PHE A 160 10.18 2.43 3.86
CA PHE A 160 10.27 3.85 4.20
C PHE A 160 8.91 4.55 3.98
N PRO A 161 8.38 5.24 5.00
CA PRO A 161 8.74 5.18 6.43
C PRO A 161 8.64 3.75 6.99
N PRO A 162 9.37 3.40 8.03
CA PRO A 162 9.59 2.01 8.45
C PRO A 162 8.37 1.42 9.19
N LEU A 163 7.34 0.97 8.43
CA LEU A 163 6.17 0.28 8.98
C LEU A 163 6.38 -1.24 9.14
N CYS A 164 7.52 -1.78 8.68
CA CYS A 164 7.85 -3.20 8.82
C CYS A 164 8.12 -3.63 10.27
N PHE A 165 8.34 -2.69 11.16
CA PHE A 165 8.77 -2.90 12.55
C PHE A 165 7.64 -2.62 13.56
N VAL A 166 6.44 -2.36 13.08
CA VAL A 166 5.31 -2.05 13.95
C VAL A 166 4.83 -3.32 14.64
N ASP A 167 4.83 -3.28 15.97
CA ASP A 167 4.22 -4.33 16.77
C ASP A 167 2.69 -4.28 16.60
N GLU A 168 2.12 -5.32 15.98
CA GLU A 168 0.67 -5.40 15.72
C GLU A 168 -0.16 -5.55 17.01
N GLU A 169 0.47 -5.90 18.15
CA GLU A 169 -0.24 -6.17 19.41
C GLU A 169 -0.96 -4.94 19.96
N ASN A 170 -0.41 -3.74 19.76
CA ASN A 170 -0.98 -2.49 20.30
C ASN A 170 -1.98 -1.79 19.39
N GLY A 171 -2.18 -2.26 18.16
CA GLY A 171 -3.16 -1.70 17.22
C GLY A 171 -2.91 -0.25 16.74
N VAL A 172 -1.78 0.36 17.14
CA VAL A 172 -1.30 1.70 16.74
C VAL A 172 0.18 1.61 16.45
N ILE A 173 0.66 2.31 15.42
CA ILE A 173 2.11 2.42 15.15
C ILE A 173 2.80 3.11 16.32
N ASP A 174 4.07 2.79 16.55
CA ASP A 174 4.86 3.46 17.58
C ASP A 174 5.03 4.96 17.28
N LYS A 175 5.35 5.72 18.35
CA LYS A 175 5.42 7.18 18.27
C LYS A 175 6.46 7.67 17.27
N SER A 176 7.61 7.01 17.17
CA SER A 176 8.68 7.42 16.27
C SER A 176 8.29 7.24 14.79
N THR A 177 7.64 6.14 14.47
CA THR A 177 7.09 5.87 13.15
C THR A 177 5.95 6.85 12.79
N ASP A 178 5.10 7.19 13.76
CA ASP A 178 4.02 8.17 13.57
C ASP A 178 4.58 9.59 13.30
N GLU A 179 5.53 10.04 14.09
CA GLU A 179 6.22 11.32 13.89
C GLU A 179 6.93 11.37 12.51
N LYS A 180 7.52 10.24 12.09
CA LYS A 180 8.14 10.13 10.77
C LYS A 180 7.10 10.24 9.64
N LEU A 181 5.98 9.55 9.74
CA LEU A 181 4.87 9.67 8.79
C LEU A 181 4.37 11.11 8.69
N GLN A 182 4.16 11.78 9.82
CA GLN A 182 3.72 13.18 9.86
C GLN A 182 4.74 14.15 9.28
N SER A 183 6.03 13.84 9.35
CA SER A 183 7.09 14.68 8.78
C SER A 183 7.21 14.59 7.24
N ILE A 184 6.73 13.50 6.66
CA ILE A 184 6.86 13.19 5.23
C ILE A 184 5.58 13.46 4.46
N LEU A 185 4.42 13.19 5.09
CA LEU A 185 3.11 13.32 4.48
C LEU A 185 2.49 14.68 4.82
N ASP A 186 1.74 15.23 3.86
CA ASP A 186 0.88 16.38 4.12
C ASP A 186 -0.29 15.95 5.04
N GLU A 187 -0.95 16.92 5.68
CA GLU A 187 -2.05 16.65 6.61
C GLU A 187 -3.19 15.86 5.94
N ASP A 188 -3.55 16.17 4.70
CA ASP A 188 -4.59 15.47 3.96
C ASP A 188 -4.17 14.02 3.63
N GLU A 189 -2.91 13.80 3.27
CA GLU A 189 -2.34 12.49 2.99
C GLU A 189 -2.31 11.62 4.26
N TYR A 190 -1.79 12.17 5.35
CA TYR A 190 -1.73 11.49 6.64
C TYR A 190 -3.13 11.11 7.13
N ASN A 191 -4.08 12.04 7.11
CA ASN A 191 -5.47 11.79 7.53
C ASN A 191 -6.22 10.80 6.62
N LEU A 192 -5.81 10.70 5.34
CA LEU A 192 -6.42 9.74 4.42
C LEU A 192 -6.06 8.29 4.76
N ILE A 193 -4.81 8.03 5.16
CA ILE A 193 -4.29 6.67 5.39
C ILE A 193 -4.33 6.24 6.85
N THR A 194 -4.40 7.17 7.82
CA THR A 194 -4.42 6.86 9.25
C THR A 194 -5.84 6.78 9.79
N THR A 195 -6.03 5.96 10.82
CA THR A 195 -7.35 5.72 11.41
C THR A 195 -7.25 5.59 12.92
N LYS A 196 -8.28 6.07 13.66
CA LYS A 196 -8.31 6.03 15.13
C LYS A 196 -8.87 4.73 15.69
N ASN A 197 -9.68 4.01 14.89
CA ASN A 197 -10.38 2.81 15.35
C ASN A 197 -10.79 1.89 14.19
N LYS A 198 -11.26 0.67 14.51
CA LYS A 198 -11.67 -0.35 13.51
C LYS A 198 -12.77 0.13 12.56
N LYS A 199 -13.70 0.99 13.03
CA LYS A 199 -14.80 1.51 12.19
C LYS A 199 -14.25 2.45 11.12
N GLU A 200 -13.33 3.33 11.49
CA GLU A 200 -12.66 4.24 10.54
C GLU A 200 -11.80 3.46 9.54
N ARG A 201 -11.07 2.43 9.98
CA ARG A 201 -10.30 1.53 9.08
C ARG A 201 -11.17 0.93 7.98
N ASN A 202 -12.36 0.44 8.34
CA ASN A 202 -13.29 -0.11 7.36
C ASN A 202 -13.81 0.98 6.41
N ALA A 203 -14.08 2.19 6.91
CA ALA A 203 -14.52 3.32 6.10
C ALA A 203 -13.43 3.75 5.10
N VAL A 204 -12.16 3.80 5.51
CA VAL A 204 -11.02 4.10 4.63
C VAL A 204 -10.86 3.04 3.54
N LYS A 205 -10.92 1.75 3.89
CA LYS A 205 -10.89 0.65 2.92
C LYS A 205 -12.03 0.76 1.90
N PHE A 206 -13.22 1.13 2.36
CA PHE A 206 -14.39 1.30 1.51
C PHE A 206 -14.23 2.50 0.56
N LYS A 207 -13.69 3.65 1.04
CA LYS A 207 -13.37 4.81 0.20
C LYS A 207 -12.42 4.41 -0.93
N PHE A 208 -11.32 3.73 -0.63
CA PHE A 208 -10.38 3.28 -1.65
C PHE A 208 -11.02 2.32 -2.66
N LYS A 209 -11.92 1.43 -2.20
CA LYS A 209 -12.65 0.53 -3.11
C LYS A 209 -13.58 1.29 -4.05
N ILE A 210 -14.24 2.34 -3.58
CA ILE A 210 -15.07 3.22 -4.43
C ILE A 210 -14.19 3.91 -5.48
N VAL A 211 -13.04 4.46 -5.09
CA VAL A 211 -12.11 5.12 -6.02
C VAL A 211 -11.65 4.15 -7.12
N GLU A 212 -11.29 2.93 -6.75
CA GLU A 212 -10.91 1.88 -7.70
C GLU A 212 -12.04 1.57 -8.70
N VAL A 213 -13.28 1.43 -8.21
CA VAL A 213 -14.45 1.19 -9.08
C VAL A 213 -14.70 2.36 -10.02
N VAL A 214 -14.67 3.60 -9.51
CA VAL A 214 -14.86 4.81 -10.32
C VAL A 214 -13.77 4.94 -11.38
N LYS A 215 -12.49 4.70 -11.02
CA LYS A 215 -11.36 4.73 -11.97
C LYS A 215 -11.51 3.71 -13.11
N ASN A 216 -12.12 2.56 -12.83
CA ASN A 216 -12.35 1.52 -13.83
C ASN A 216 -13.61 1.77 -14.70
N MET A 217 -14.47 2.73 -14.34
CA MET A 217 -15.70 3.07 -15.08
C MET A 217 -15.52 4.21 -16.08
N PHE A 218 -14.47 5.02 -15.93
CA PHE A 218 -14.16 6.20 -16.73
C PHE A 218 -12.73 6.18 -17.24
#